data_b8b7722973e7cc2130dca9a9d4f3404a
#
_entry.id   b8b7722973e7cc2130dca9a9d4f3404a
#
_cell.length_a   1.000
_cell.length_b   1.000
_cell.length_c   1.000
_cell.angle_alpha   90.00
_cell.angle_beta   90.00
_cell.angle_gamma   90.00
#
_symmetry.space_group_name_H-M   'P 1'
#
loop_
_entity.id
_entity.type
_entity.pdbx_description
1 polymer ?
#
loop_
_entity_poly.entity_id
_entity_poly.type
_entity_poly.pdbx_seq_one_letter_code
_entity_poly.pdbx_strand_id
1 'polypeptide(L)'
;MTSRSPALPGRSRRPRAAVRVALLVGAAVLGQASAAAAATDSWTVPTDAKVVIKGHGYGHGHGMSQYGAEGAARAGLTFKQISRFYYPGTTWGESGGKISVLISADTTDDVIVLARDGLRVWDVTARTGTALPADTATRWRLSPSGAGTVLSYRDTAWHTFATYVGEAEFRAKGEPITLVTPTAQKDYRGRLRSAAPSPGSATRDTVNIVNLDTYLRGVVPLEMPALWSPEAVKTQAVAARTYASYERDHPRAAHYEICDTTSCQVYGGASAEHPASDAAITATAHQVLLADGAPACTMFASSSGGWTSAASAPYLVAKEDPYDDWAGNPVHDWSYTFTDNAIEAKYPAIGDLQRIVVVARDGNGDWGGRVTSLRLVGSKSQVTVSGDTLRSTLGLRSTWFTFAVKAA
;
A
#
# COMPACT_ATOMS: atom_id res chain seq x y z
N MET A 1 -70.14 6.09 -0.88
CA MET A 1 -70.62 6.00 -2.27
C MET A 1 -69.60 5.18 -3.02
N THR A 2 -69.83 3.89 -3.09
CA THR A 2 -70.20 3.06 -4.26
C THR A 2 -69.10 3.13 -5.34
N SER A 3 -68.23 2.06 -5.41
CA SER A 3 -68.42 0.82 -6.17
C SER A 3 -68.04 0.95 -7.64
N ARG A 4 -67.04 0.20 -8.10
CA ARG A 4 -67.17 -0.97 -8.97
C ARG A 4 -65.85 -1.30 -9.69
N SER A 5 -65.41 -2.52 -9.48
CA SER A 5 -64.53 -3.24 -10.45
C SER A 5 -65.33 -3.67 -11.68
N PRO A 6 -64.66 -3.90 -12.79
CA PRO A 6 -65.13 -4.91 -13.72
C PRO A 6 -64.11 -6.01 -14.04
N ALA A 7 -64.71 -7.09 -14.40
CA ALA A 7 -64.31 -8.46 -14.60
C ALA A 7 -63.34 -8.77 -15.76
N LEU A 8 -62.68 -9.93 -15.61
CA LEU A 8 -61.93 -10.69 -16.63
C LEU A 8 -62.82 -11.33 -17.67
N PRO A 9 -62.37 -11.51 -18.89
CA PRO A 9 -62.92 -12.53 -19.79
C PRO A 9 -61.95 -13.68 -20.11
N GLY A 10 -62.46 -14.84 -20.00
CA GLY A 10 -62.48 -15.97 -20.94
C GLY A 10 -61.22 -16.64 -21.41
N ARG A 11 -60.97 -17.87 -20.86
CA ARG A 11 -60.08 -18.89 -21.44
C ARG A 11 -60.64 -19.42 -22.76
N SER A 12 -59.81 -19.45 -23.82
CA SER A 12 -60.02 -20.31 -24.99
C SER A 12 -58.98 -21.43 -25.02
N ARG A 13 -59.47 -22.66 -24.97
CA ARG A 13 -58.70 -23.89 -25.16
C ARG A 13 -58.38 -24.07 -26.63
N ARG A 14 -57.11 -24.38 -26.99
CA ARG A 14 -56.72 -25.00 -28.29
C ARG A 14 -55.87 -26.24 -28.04
N PRO A 15 -55.86 -27.19 -29.00
CA PRO A 15 -55.62 -28.61 -28.75
C PRO A 15 -54.16 -29.01 -28.71
N ARG A 16 -53.88 -30.08 -28.00
CA ARG A 16 -52.58 -30.75 -27.89
C ARG A 16 -52.18 -31.42 -29.22
N ALA A 17 -51.10 -30.98 -29.84
CA ALA A 17 -50.39 -31.74 -30.87
C ALA A 17 -49.33 -32.62 -30.19
N ALA A 18 -49.41 -33.91 -30.39
CA ALA A 18 -48.45 -34.92 -29.92
C ALA A 18 -47.18 -34.84 -30.79
N VAL A 19 -46.05 -34.38 -30.20
CA VAL A 19 -44.74 -34.50 -30.85
C VAL A 19 -44.06 -35.78 -30.32
N ARG A 20 -43.78 -36.70 -31.22
CA ARG A 20 -42.95 -37.88 -30.97
C ARG A 20 -41.50 -37.43 -30.80
N VAL A 21 -40.94 -37.63 -29.61
CA VAL A 21 -39.51 -37.40 -29.34
C VAL A 21 -38.78 -38.69 -29.76
N ALA A 22 -37.92 -38.56 -30.78
CA ALA A 22 -36.94 -39.57 -31.11
C ALA A 22 -35.77 -39.45 -30.14
N LEU A 23 -35.52 -40.49 -29.34
CA LEU A 23 -34.32 -40.60 -28.49
C LEU A 23 -33.12 -40.88 -29.39
N LEU A 24 -32.29 -39.86 -29.61
CA LEU A 24 -30.90 -40.02 -30.07
C LEU A 24 -30.01 -40.24 -28.82
N VAL A 25 -29.57 -41.49 -28.63
CA VAL A 25 -28.54 -41.84 -27.66
C VAL A 25 -27.20 -41.31 -28.23
N GLY A 26 -26.82 -40.11 -27.85
CA GLY A 26 -25.48 -39.60 -28.07
C GLY A 26 -24.55 -40.08 -26.96
N ALA A 27 -23.59 -40.94 -27.28
CA ALA A 27 -22.52 -41.33 -26.36
C ALA A 27 -21.66 -40.10 -26.09
N ALA A 28 -21.84 -39.44 -24.92
CA ALA A 28 -20.94 -38.43 -24.42
C ALA A 28 -19.64 -39.11 -24.01
N VAL A 29 -18.60 -38.97 -24.83
CA VAL A 29 -17.22 -39.23 -24.43
C VAL A 29 -16.83 -38.15 -23.42
N LEU A 30 -16.95 -38.49 -22.15
CA LEU A 30 -16.34 -37.71 -21.07
C LEU A 30 -14.82 -37.80 -21.23
N GLY A 31 -14.24 -36.81 -21.94
CA GLY A 31 -12.82 -36.56 -21.92
C GLY A 31 -12.46 -36.15 -20.47
N GLN A 32 -11.88 -37.08 -19.73
CA GLN A 32 -11.20 -36.78 -18.50
C GLN A 32 -10.02 -35.87 -18.89
N ALA A 33 -10.18 -34.56 -18.72
CA ALA A 33 -9.03 -33.66 -18.65
C ALA A 33 -8.23 -34.11 -17.41
N SER A 34 -7.21 -34.92 -17.64
CA SER A 34 -6.17 -35.13 -16.64
C SER A 34 -5.60 -33.78 -16.32
N ALA A 35 -5.92 -33.23 -15.15
CA ALA A 35 -5.16 -32.15 -14.59
C ALA A 35 -3.71 -32.62 -14.52
N ALA A 36 -2.86 -32.14 -15.42
CA ALA A 36 -1.44 -32.36 -15.35
C ALA A 36 -1.03 -31.88 -13.96
N ALA A 37 -0.62 -32.80 -13.09
CA ALA A 37 -0.05 -32.44 -11.80
C ALA A 37 1.13 -31.54 -12.13
N ALA A 38 1.05 -30.28 -11.75
CA ALA A 38 2.15 -29.35 -11.92
C ALA A 38 3.38 -30.00 -11.29
N ALA A 39 4.47 -30.13 -12.06
CA ALA A 39 5.70 -30.69 -11.56
C ALA A 39 6.12 -29.86 -10.33
N THR A 40 6.15 -30.49 -9.17
CA THR A 40 6.58 -29.86 -7.94
C THR A 40 8.09 -29.75 -7.95
N ASP A 41 8.63 -28.54 -8.06
CA ASP A 41 10.08 -28.33 -7.96
C ASP A 41 10.55 -28.76 -6.57
N SER A 42 11.59 -29.58 -6.52
CA SER A 42 12.11 -30.14 -5.28
C SER A 42 13.63 -30.18 -5.28
N TRP A 43 14.25 -29.77 -4.18
CA TRP A 43 15.69 -29.77 -3.97
C TRP A 43 16.03 -30.55 -2.70
N THR A 44 16.87 -31.58 -2.85
CA THR A 44 17.49 -32.25 -1.71
C THR A 44 18.56 -31.33 -1.11
N VAL A 45 18.56 -31.24 0.22
CA VAL A 45 19.51 -30.43 0.98
C VAL A 45 20.41 -31.37 1.76
N PRO A 46 21.68 -31.57 1.35
CA PRO A 46 22.65 -32.33 2.15
C PRO A 46 23.04 -31.55 3.41
N THR A 47 23.65 -32.22 4.37
CA THR A 47 24.23 -31.58 5.57
C THR A 47 25.30 -30.58 5.16
N ASP A 48 25.39 -29.46 5.86
CA ASP A 48 26.32 -28.35 5.60
C ASP A 48 26.17 -27.73 4.20
N ALA A 49 24.93 -27.67 3.67
CA ALA A 49 24.64 -27.15 2.34
C ALA A 49 24.64 -25.62 2.27
N LYS A 50 24.95 -25.12 1.07
CA LYS A 50 24.64 -23.74 0.67
C LYS A 50 23.37 -23.74 -0.18
N VAL A 51 22.32 -23.09 0.32
CA VAL A 51 21.06 -22.88 -0.38
C VAL A 51 21.10 -21.51 -1.05
N VAL A 52 21.25 -21.50 -2.36
CA VAL A 52 21.20 -20.26 -3.16
C VAL A 52 19.76 -20.04 -3.58
N ILE A 53 19.19 -18.88 -3.23
CA ILE A 53 17.86 -18.44 -3.64
C ILE A 53 18.06 -17.33 -4.69
N LYS A 54 17.59 -17.59 -5.92
CA LYS A 54 17.61 -16.61 -7.01
C LYS A 54 16.20 -16.14 -7.26
N GLY A 55 16.01 -14.88 -7.60
CA GLY A 55 14.68 -14.35 -7.85
C GLY A 55 14.66 -13.09 -8.68
N HIS A 56 13.45 -12.66 -8.99
CA HIS A 56 13.14 -11.49 -9.79
C HIS A 56 12.29 -10.49 -9.02
N GLY A 57 12.52 -9.19 -9.27
CA GLY A 57 11.71 -8.09 -8.75
C GLY A 57 11.90 -7.79 -7.26
N TYR A 58 11.25 -6.71 -6.82
CA TYR A 58 11.27 -6.26 -5.43
C TYR A 58 9.89 -5.72 -5.03
N GLY A 59 9.26 -6.36 -4.06
CA GLY A 59 7.94 -6.05 -3.54
C GLY A 59 6.90 -7.12 -3.88
N HIS A 60 5.63 -6.78 -3.73
CA HIS A 60 4.50 -7.69 -3.96
C HIS A 60 4.17 -7.93 -5.44
N GLY A 61 4.63 -7.03 -6.34
CA GLY A 61 4.43 -7.13 -7.79
C GLY A 61 3.04 -6.71 -8.29
N HIS A 62 2.12 -6.29 -7.43
CA HIS A 62 0.78 -5.86 -7.84
C HIS A 62 0.82 -4.43 -8.40
N GLY A 63 0.13 -4.19 -9.51
CA GLY A 63 -0.01 -2.89 -10.14
C GLY A 63 1.30 -2.38 -10.74
N MET A 64 1.69 -1.13 -10.46
CA MET A 64 2.82 -0.50 -11.12
C MET A 64 4.16 -0.94 -10.54
N SER A 65 5.08 -1.35 -11.45
CA SER A 65 6.51 -1.36 -11.15
C SER A 65 7.08 0.04 -11.24
N GLN A 66 7.76 0.52 -10.20
CA GLN A 66 8.44 1.83 -10.22
C GLN A 66 9.60 1.83 -11.22
N TYR A 67 10.45 0.80 -11.21
CA TYR A 67 11.51 0.63 -12.21
C TYR A 67 10.95 0.41 -13.61
N GLY A 68 9.84 -0.34 -13.75
CA GLY A 68 9.16 -0.49 -15.03
C GLY A 68 8.55 0.81 -15.54
N ALA A 69 8.01 1.67 -14.68
CA ALA A 69 7.53 2.99 -15.06
C ALA A 69 8.67 3.88 -15.59
N GLU A 70 9.86 3.82 -14.95
CA GLU A 70 11.06 4.52 -15.43
C GLU A 70 11.51 3.95 -16.79
N GLY A 71 11.57 2.61 -16.94
CA GLY A 71 11.90 1.97 -18.22
C GLY A 71 10.93 2.35 -19.34
N ALA A 72 9.63 2.37 -19.04
CA ALA A 72 8.60 2.80 -20.00
C ALA A 72 8.75 4.28 -20.40
N ALA A 73 9.04 5.16 -19.43
CA ALA A 73 9.30 6.56 -19.70
C ALA A 73 10.56 6.76 -20.58
N ARG A 74 11.62 6.01 -20.34
CA ARG A 74 12.83 5.96 -21.17
C ARG A 74 12.55 5.45 -22.60
N ALA A 75 11.58 4.55 -22.73
CA ALA A 75 11.08 4.09 -24.03
C ALA A 75 10.15 5.10 -24.73
N GLY A 76 9.94 6.29 -24.14
CA GLY A 76 9.16 7.38 -24.72
C GLY A 76 7.67 7.35 -24.40
N LEU A 77 7.21 6.52 -23.47
CA LEU A 77 5.81 6.50 -23.04
C LEU A 77 5.49 7.70 -22.15
N THR A 78 4.33 8.31 -22.37
CA THR A 78 3.78 9.34 -21.51
C THR A 78 3.23 8.74 -20.21
N PHE A 79 3.11 9.53 -19.15
CA PHE A 79 2.52 9.09 -17.88
C PHE A 79 1.11 8.49 -18.04
N LYS A 80 0.33 8.99 -19.02
CA LYS A 80 -1.00 8.44 -19.33
C LYS A 80 -0.94 7.05 -19.95
N GLN A 81 0.05 6.80 -20.80
CA GLN A 81 0.27 5.47 -21.40
C GLN A 81 0.80 4.49 -20.36
N ILE A 82 1.73 4.93 -19.51
CA ILE A 82 2.29 4.14 -18.42
C ILE A 82 1.19 3.78 -17.39
N SER A 83 0.37 4.75 -16.98
CA SER A 83 -0.78 4.48 -16.08
C SER A 83 -1.76 3.47 -16.68
N ARG A 84 -2.08 3.61 -17.97
CA ARG A 84 -2.98 2.70 -18.67
C ARG A 84 -2.38 1.29 -18.83
N PHE A 85 -1.05 1.21 -18.93
CA PHE A 85 -0.34 -0.06 -18.98
C PHE A 85 -0.47 -0.80 -17.64
N TYR A 86 -0.20 -0.16 -16.51
CA TYR A 86 -0.22 -0.84 -15.19
C TYR A 86 -1.61 -0.98 -14.57
N TYR A 87 -2.57 -0.16 -14.96
CA TYR A 87 -3.93 -0.17 -14.43
C TYR A 87 -4.97 -0.19 -15.56
N PRO A 88 -4.98 -1.28 -16.38
CA PRO A 88 -5.91 -1.39 -17.50
C PRO A 88 -7.36 -1.39 -17.03
N GLY A 89 -8.27 -0.83 -17.82
CA GLY A 89 -9.69 -0.75 -17.49
C GLY A 89 -10.08 0.38 -16.54
N THR A 90 -9.12 1.13 -15.97
CA THR A 90 -9.42 2.35 -15.23
C THR A 90 -9.70 3.54 -16.15
N THR A 91 -10.45 4.50 -15.65
CA THR A 91 -10.76 5.77 -16.32
C THR A 91 -10.12 6.95 -15.58
N TRP A 92 -9.93 8.07 -16.28
CA TRP A 92 -9.42 9.29 -15.65
C TRP A 92 -10.51 10.03 -14.93
N GLY A 93 -10.17 10.58 -13.75
CA GLY A 93 -11.02 11.44 -12.96
C GLY A 93 -10.21 12.47 -12.17
N GLU A 94 -10.87 13.13 -11.25
CA GLU A 94 -10.25 14.14 -10.38
C GLU A 94 -10.56 13.85 -8.91
N SER A 95 -9.58 14.14 -8.05
CA SER A 95 -9.71 14.07 -6.60
C SER A 95 -8.89 15.19 -5.95
N GLY A 96 -9.44 15.79 -4.93
CA GLY A 96 -8.82 16.88 -4.17
C GLY A 96 -9.26 16.82 -2.70
N GLY A 97 -9.14 17.94 -1.99
CA GLY A 97 -9.51 18.04 -0.58
C GLY A 97 -8.35 17.66 0.33
N LYS A 98 -8.65 17.20 1.55
CA LYS A 98 -7.66 16.88 2.58
C LYS A 98 -7.57 15.38 2.80
N ILE A 99 -6.44 14.98 3.38
CA ILE A 99 -6.20 13.65 3.89
C ILE A 99 -5.65 13.77 5.32
N SER A 100 -6.00 12.83 6.17
CA SER A 100 -5.50 12.70 7.54
C SER A 100 -4.55 11.51 7.66
N VAL A 101 -3.31 11.80 8.05
CA VAL A 101 -2.18 10.88 8.05
C VAL A 101 -1.72 10.62 9.47
N LEU A 102 -1.71 9.37 9.92
CA LEU A 102 -1.09 8.97 11.18
C LEU A 102 0.42 9.18 11.08
N ILE A 103 1.01 9.87 12.05
CA ILE A 103 2.46 10.03 12.18
C ILE A 103 2.99 8.98 13.17
N SER A 104 3.32 7.81 12.66
CA SER A 104 3.73 6.63 13.46
C SER A 104 5.06 6.79 14.19
N ALA A 105 5.91 7.74 13.75
CA ALA A 105 7.16 8.07 14.40
C ALA A 105 6.97 8.81 15.74
N ASP A 106 5.79 9.39 15.98
CA ASP A 106 5.42 9.92 17.30
C ASP A 106 4.73 8.82 18.11
N THR A 107 5.48 8.25 19.03
CA THR A 107 5.02 7.14 19.89
C THR A 107 4.54 7.64 21.25
N THR A 108 4.33 8.95 21.41
CA THR A 108 3.84 9.59 22.63
C THR A 108 2.37 10.01 22.49
N ASP A 109 1.72 10.26 23.60
CA ASP A 109 0.38 10.86 23.61
C ASP A 109 0.41 12.41 23.42
N ASP A 110 1.59 12.99 23.34
CA ASP A 110 1.83 14.43 23.26
C ASP A 110 2.14 14.85 21.81
N VAL A 111 1.49 15.88 21.30
CA VAL A 111 1.92 16.54 20.06
C VAL A 111 2.81 17.73 20.44
N ILE A 112 4.12 17.60 20.23
CA ILE A 112 5.10 18.66 20.57
C ILE A 112 5.60 19.31 19.29
N VAL A 113 5.56 20.66 19.24
CA VAL A 113 6.06 21.44 18.11
C VAL A 113 7.04 22.52 18.57
N LEU A 114 7.96 22.90 17.69
CA LEU A 114 8.79 24.08 17.94
C LEU A 114 7.96 25.36 17.87
N ALA A 115 8.28 26.31 18.76
CA ALA A 115 7.71 27.65 18.67
C ALA A 115 8.19 28.37 17.40
N ARG A 116 7.30 29.09 16.76
CA ARG A 116 7.60 29.92 15.59
C ARG A 116 6.56 31.01 15.41
N ASP A 117 6.91 32.01 14.64
CA ASP A 117 5.99 33.08 14.23
C ASP A 117 4.81 32.50 13.41
N GLY A 118 3.61 33.02 13.67
CA GLY A 118 2.39 32.63 12.99
C GLY A 118 1.80 31.30 13.41
N LEU A 119 2.41 30.61 14.40
CA LEU A 119 1.84 29.39 14.98
C LEU A 119 0.54 29.72 15.73
N ARG A 120 -0.46 28.90 15.58
CA ARG A 120 -1.76 28.98 16.24
C ARG A 120 -2.16 27.63 16.77
N VAL A 121 -2.88 27.61 17.87
CA VAL A 121 -3.68 26.47 18.30
C VAL A 121 -5.12 26.66 17.81
N TRP A 122 -5.77 25.57 17.46
CA TRP A 122 -7.17 25.53 17.06
C TRP A 122 -7.93 24.53 17.93
N ASP A 123 -8.95 25.01 18.63
CA ASP A 123 -9.94 24.17 19.31
C ASP A 123 -10.87 23.58 18.26
N VAL A 124 -10.85 22.25 18.13
CA VAL A 124 -11.65 21.53 17.10
C VAL A 124 -13.13 21.57 17.44
N THR A 125 -13.47 21.51 18.71
CA THR A 125 -14.87 21.50 19.21
C THR A 125 -15.50 22.89 19.11
N ALA A 126 -14.84 23.91 19.68
CA ALA A 126 -15.33 25.28 19.64
C ALA A 126 -15.14 25.97 18.29
N ARG A 127 -14.32 25.39 17.39
CA ARG A 127 -13.96 25.95 16.08
C ARG A 127 -13.34 27.34 16.16
N THR A 128 -12.52 27.57 17.18
CA THR A 128 -11.83 28.83 17.42
C THR A 128 -10.34 28.67 17.44
N GLY A 129 -9.59 29.71 17.07
CA GLY A 129 -8.13 29.65 16.99
C GLY A 129 -7.46 30.81 17.73
N THR A 130 -6.45 30.48 18.53
CA THR A 130 -5.64 31.44 19.29
C THR A 130 -4.24 31.51 18.73
N ALA A 131 -3.70 32.70 18.51
CA ALA A 131 -2.31 32.89 18.15
C ALA A 131 -1.41 32.55 19.34
N LEU A 132 -0.29 31.86 19.06
CA LEU A 132 0.68 31.49 20.07
C LEU A 132 1.87 32.47 20.01
N PRO A 133 2.27 33.09 21.12
CA PRO A 133 3.43 34.00 21.14
C PRO A 133 4.71 33.19 20.89
N ALA A 134 5.55 33.69 19.98
CA ALA A 134 6.79 33.00 19.59
C ALA A 134 7.94 33.31 20.58
N ASP A 135 7.89 34.46 21.25
CA ASP A 135 8.92 34.99 22.13
C ASP A 135 8.88 34.44 23.57
N THR A 136 7.74 33.80 23.95
CA THR A 136 7.53 33.25 25.29
C THR A 136 7.88 31.78 25.44
N ALA A 137 8.14 31.11 24.34
CA ALA A 137 8.28 29.66 24.33
C ALA A 137 9.33 29.15 23.34
N THR A 138 10.02 28.07 23.68
CA THR A 138 10.84 27.30 22.74
C THR A 138 10.04 26.18 22.08
N ARG A 139 9.02 25.66 22.76
CA ARG A 139 8.14 24.57 22.29
C ARG A 139 6.72 24.77 22.79
N TRP A 140 5.77 24.22 22.03
CA TRP A 140 4.38 24.07 22.40
C TRP A 140 3.99 22.60 22.43
N ARG A 141 3.08 22.22 23.32
CA ARG A 141 2.64 20.84 23.50
C ARG A 141 1.13 20.75 23.71
N LEU A 142 0.50 19.82 22.98
CA LEU A 142 -0.85 19.34 23.27
C LEU A 142 -0.72 17.98 23.96
N SER A 143 -1.26 17.87 25.18
CA SER A 143 -1.28 16.63 25.98
C SER A 143 -2.72 16.20 26.24
N PRO A 144 -3.05 14.90 26.33
CA PRO A 144 -4.36 14.47 26.76
C PRO A 144 -4.68 14.88 28.19
N SER A 145 -5.95 15.17 28.45
CA SER A 145 -6.48 15.39 29.81
C SER A 145 -7.89 14.81 29.87
N GLY A 146 -8.00 13.54 30.16
CA GLY A 146 -9.22 12.78 29.95
C GLY A 146 -9.67 12.84 28.47
N ALA A 147 -10.90 13.19 28.22
CA ALA A 147 -11.42 13.41 26.85
C ALA A 147 -10.92 14.73 26.24
N GLY A 148 -10.38 15.65 27.02
CA GLY A 148 -9.93 16.97 26.57
C GLY A 148 -8.42 17.01 26.24
N THR A 149 -7.93 18.25 26.02
CA THR A 149 -6.54 18.53 25.65
C THR A 149 -6.03 19.70 26.48
N VAL A 150 -4.83 19.56 27.06
CA VAL A 150 -4.08 20.65 27.70
C VAL A 150 -3.03 21.19 26.73
N LEU A 151 -3.03 22.48 26.48
CA LEU A 151 -1.98 23.21 25.80
C LEU A 151 -0.98 23.74 26.83
N SER A 152 0.28 23.43 26.61
CA SER A 152 1.40 23.94 27.42
C SER A 152 2.48 24.53 26.56
N TYR A 153 3.23 25.49 27.11
CA TYR A 153 4.45 26.01 26.51
C TYR A 153 5.67 25.66 27.35
N ARG A 154 6.83 25.67 26.77
CA ARG A 154 8.13 25.46 27.44
C ARG A 154 9.03 26.65 27.22
N ASP A 155 9.48 27.25 28.33
CA ASP A 155 10.67 28.10 28.39
C ASP A 155 11.85 27.27 28.94
N THR A 156 12.06 27.24 30.23
CA THR A 156 12.94 26.35 30.99
C THR A 156 12.19 25.10 31.50
N ALA A 157 10.90 25.24 31.79
CA ALA A 157 9.98 24.19 32.27
C ALA A 157 8.68 24.19 31.45
N TRP A 158 7.81 23.21 31.65
CA TRP A 158 6.50 23.19 31.05
C TRP A 158 5.47 23.96 31.90
N HIS A 159 4.73 24.86 31.28
CA HIS A 159 3.67 25.66 31.88
C HIS A 159 2.37 25.49 31.14
N THR A 160 1.26 25.29 31.86
CA THR A 160 -0.07 25.24 31.25
C THR A 160 -0.45 26.62 30.72
N PHE A 161 -0.92 26.65 29.48
CA PHE A 161 -1.40 27.87 28.81
C PHE A 161 -2.93 27.90 28.69
N ALA A 162 -3.53 26.77 28.27
CA ALA A 162 -4.99 26.64 28.09
C ALA A 162 -5.43 25.19 28.20
N THR A 163 -6.74 24.97 28.39
CA THR A 163 -7.38 23.65 28.40
C THR A 163 -8.57 23.66 27.43
N TYR A 164 -8.74 22.58 26.67
CA TYR A 164 -9.82 22.39 25.70
C TYR A 164 -10.65 21.16 26.08
N VAL A 165 -11.95 21.22 25.87
CA VAL A 165 -12.89 20.11 26.20
C VAL A 165 -12.69 18.89 25.28
N GLY A 166 -12.22 19.13 24.07
CA GLY A 166 -12.01 18.08 23.05
C GLY A 166 -10.58 18.13 22.47
N GLU A 167 -10.50 17.74 21.21
CA GLU A 167 -9.26 17.75 20.44
C GLU A 167 -8.80 19.17 20.12
N ALA A 168 -7.50 19.32 20.00
CA ALA A 168 -6.86 20.54 19.52
C ALA A 168 -5.82 20.24 18.45
N GLU A 169 -5.51 21.23 17.61
CA GLU A 169 -4.52 21.10 16.54
C GLU A 169 -3.66 22.35 16.39
N PHE A 170 -2.41 22.17 16.02
CA PHE A 170 -1.53 23.27 15.60
C PHE A 170 -1.73 23.61 14.13
N ARG A 171 -1.68 24.91 13.81
CA ARG A 171 -1.79 25.48 12.45
C ARG A 171 -0.78 26.62 12.28
N ALA A 172 -0.25 26.78 11.06
CA ALA A 172 0.72 27.84 10.73
C ALA A 172 0.44 28.57 9.40
N LYS A 173 -0.85 28.78 9.04
CA LYS A 173 -1.28 29.51 7.84
C LYS A 173 -0.62 29.05 6.51
N GLY A 174 -0.35 27.76 6.38
CA GLY A 174 0.28 27.17 5.17
C GLY A 174 1.78 26.94 5.29
N GLU A 175 2.43 27.60 6.26
CA GLU A 175 3.84 27.35 6.55
C GLU A 175 4.04 26.00 7.26
N PRO A 176 5.23 25.38 7.14
CA PRO A 176 5.52 24.13 7.84
C PRO A 176 5.53 24.30 9.36
N ILE A 177 5.15 23.25 10.06
CA ILE A 177 5.21 23.11 11.52
C ILE A 177 6.23 22.02 11.83
N THR A 178 7.23 22.32 12.65
CA THR A 178 8.23 21.34 13.07
C THR A 178 7.69 20.52 14.23
N LEU A 179 7.37 19.25 13.97
CA LEU A 179 7.01 18.24 14.97
C LEU A 179 8.28 17.72 15.63
N VAL A 180 8.25 17.61 16.95
CA VAL A 180 9.33 17.04 17.78
C VAL A 180 8.85 15.68 18.29
N THR A 181 9.40 14.62 17.74
CA THR A 181 9.16 13.24 18.21
C THR A 181 10.29 12.79 19.14
N PRO A 182 10.18 11.62 19.79
CA PRO A 182 11.26 11.07 20.62
C PRO A 182 12.60 10.91 19.90
N THR A 183 12.58 10.71 18.57
CA THR A 183 13.77 10.33 17.79
C THR A 183 14.19 11.37 16.76
N ALA A 184 13.31 12.34 16.41
CA ALA A 184 13.58 13.27 15.31
C ALA A 184 12.77 14.57 15.42
N GLN A 185 13.18 15.56 14.61
CA GLN A 185 12.38 16.72 14.27
C GLN A 185 12.11 16.69 12.76
N LYS A 186 10.85 16.90 12.39
CA LYS A 186 10.42 16.91 10.98
C LYS A 186 9.38 17.99 10.75
N ASP A 187 9.44 18.59 9.58
CA ASP A 187 8.51 19.64 9.16
C ASP A 187 7.29 19.05 8.44
N TYR A 188 6.12 19.53 8.82
CA TYR A 188 4.84 19.11 8.22
C TYR A 188 4.03 20.33 7.78
N ARG A 189 3.53 20.32 6.56
CA ARG A 189 2.54 21.30 6.12
C ARG A 189 1.14 20.91 6.65
N GLY A 190 0.23 21.88 6.63
CA GLY A 190 -1.15 21.67 7.06
C GLY A 190 -1.34 21.83 8.56
N ARG A 191 -1.84 20.79 9.24
CA ARG A 191 -2.21 20.82 10.66
C ARG A 191 -1.65 19.61 11.38
N LEU A 192 -1.26 19.76 12.63
CA LEU A 192 -0.88 18.64 13.51
C LEU A 192 -1.90 18.57 14.63
N ARG A 193 -2.69 17.51 14.66
CA ARG A 193 -3.78 17.27 15.61
C ARG A 193 -3.36 16.25 16.66
N SER A 194 -3.73 16.53 17.91
CA SER A 194 -3.81 15.55 18.99
C SER A 194 -5.16 14.83 18.86
N ALA A 195 -5.17 13.70 18.16
CA ALA A 195 -6.38 12.98 17.78
C ALA A 195 -6.67 11.82 18.74
N ALA A 196 -7.93 11.67 19.17
CA ALA A 196 -8.36 10.57 20.02
C ALA A 196 -8.66 9.33 19.15
N PRO A 197 -8.06 8.15 19.42
CA PRO A 197 -8.37 6.90 18.68
C PRO A 197 -9.83 6.48 18.78
N SER A 198 -10.52 6.84 19.87
CA SER A 198 -11.93 6.65 20.07
C SER A 198 -12.52 7.75 20.96
N PRO A 199 -13.84 7.99 20.91
CA PRO A 199 -14.48 8.96 21.80
C PRO A 199 -14.18 8.70 23.28
N GLY A 200 -13.66 9.72 23.98
CA GLY A 200 -13.31 9.64 25.40
C GLY A 200 -11.96 8.97 25.70
N SER A 201 -11.19 8.57 24.68
CA SER A 201 -9.86 8.00 24.89
C SER A 201 -8.94 8.96 25.65
N ALA A 202 -8.19 8.42 26.59
CA ALA A 202 -7.12 9.14 27.32
C ALA A 202 -5.79 9.15 26.55
N THR A 203 -5.65 8.30 25.53
CA THR A 203 -4.50 8.30 24.64
C THR A 203 -4.73 9.19 23.42
N ARG A 204 -3.66 9.62 22.76
CA ARG A 204 -3.69 10.44 21.56
C ARG A 204 -2.69 9.94 20.54
N ASP A 205 -3.10 10.07 19.27
CA ASP A 205 -2.20 9.93 18.14
C ASP A 205 -1.92 11.29 17.51
N THR A 206 -0.71 11.50 17.02
CA THR A 206 -0.38 12.65 16.18
C THR A 206 -0.87 12.40 14.76
N VAL A 207 -1.82 13.22 14.31
CA VAL A 207 -2.38 13.13 12.96
C VAL A 207 -2.10 14.41 12.19
N ASN A 208 -1.46 14.27 11.01
CA ASN A 208 -1.24 15.35 10.07
C ASN A 208 -2.43 15.48 9.12
N ILE A 209 -3.10 16.64 9.10
CA ILE A 209 -4.22 16.93 8.20
C ILE A 209 -3.73 17.93 7.15
N VAL A 210 -3.65 17.48 5.91
CA VAL A 210 -3.00 18.22 4.82
C VAL A 210 -3.79 18.11 3.52
N ASN A 211 -3.64 19.08 2.59
CA ASN A 211 -4.22 18.94 1.25
C ASN A 211 -3.57 17.79 0.50
N LEU A 212 -4.34 17.05 -0.29
CA LEU A 212 -3.90 15.83 -0.98
C LEU A 212 -2.67 16.07 -1.87
N ASP A 213 -2.66 17.12 -2.71
CA ASP A 213 -1.47 17.43 -3.54
C ASP A 213 -0.26 17.88 -2.70
N THR A 214 -0.49 18.52 -1.55
CA THR A 214 0.58 18.87 -0.61
C THR A 214 1.13 17.64 0.11
N TYR A 215 0.27 16.67 0.47
CA TYR A 215 0.66 15.37 1.01
C TYR A 215 1.62 14.64 0.05
N LEU A 216 1.30 14.63 -1.25
CA LEU A 216 2.11 13.95 -2.26
C LEU A 216 3.54 14.51 -2.36
N ARG A 217 3.77 15.78 -2.04
CA ARG A 217 5.14 16.35 -2.02
C ARG A 217 6.03 15.65 -1.01
N GLY A 218 5.46 15.17 0.09
CA GLY A 218 6.17 14.40 1.10
C GLY A 218 6.16 12.88 0.86
N VAL A 219 5.46 12.39 -0.17
CA VAL A 219 5.35 10.96 -0.53
C VAL A 219 6.18 10.63 -1.76
N VAL A 220 5.92 11.30 -2.89
CA VAL A 220 6.47 10.94 -4.21
C VAL A 220 8.00 10.83 -4.20
N PRO A 221 8.78 11.75 -3.62
CA PRO A 221 10.24 11.66 -3.62
C PRO A 221 10.80 10.57 -2.71
N LEU A 222 10.00 10.01 -1.81
CA LEU A 222 10.39 8.86 -0.96
C LEU A 222 10.03 7.52 -1.59
N GLU A 223 9.02 7.49 -2.46
CA GLU A 223 8.61 6.29 -3.18
C GLU A 223 9.42 6.09 -4.47
N MET A 224 9.73 7.16 -5.19
CA MET A 224 10.45 7.10 -6.46
C MET A 224 11.53 8.19 -6.52
N PRO A 225 12.75 7.91 -7.00
CA PRO A 225 13.77 8.95 -7.16
C PRO A 225 13.27 10.14 -7.96
N ALA A 226 13.23 11.32 -7.34
CA ALA A 226 12.64 12.52 -7.92
C ALA A 226 13.31 12.99 -9.23
N LEU A 227 14.55 12.55 -9.49
CA LEU A 227 15.32 12.86 -10.69
C LEU A 227 15.17 11.82 -11.82
N TRP A 228 14.30 10.82 -11.66
CA TRP A 228 13.94 9.93 -12.76
C TRP A 228 13.17 10.68 -13.84
N SER A 229 12.90 10.00 -14.95
CA SER A 229 12.19 10.57 -16.10
C SER A 229 10.89 11.26 -15.65
N PRO A 230 10.61 12.51 -16.08
CA PRO A 230 9.43 13.24 -15.61
C PRO A 230 8.11 12.48 -15.80
N GLU A 231 8.00 11.66 -16.86
CA GLU A 231 6.80 10.87 -17.10
C GLU A 231 6.64 9.71 -16.09
N ALA A 232 7.74 9.12 -15.60
CA ALA A 232 7.70 8.15 -14.52
C ALA A 232 7.25 8.79 -13.20
N VAL A 233 7.84 9.94 -12.84
CA VAL A 233 7.49 10.67 -11.61
C VAL A 233 6.04 11.19 -11.65
N LYS A 234 5.55 11.64 -12.82
CA LYS A 234 4.13 11.98 -13.01
C LYS A 234 3.23 10.76 -12.81
N THR A 235 3.64 9.58 -13.32
CA THR A 235 2.88 8.34 -13.12
C THR A 235 2.81 7.97 -11.65
N GLN A 236 3.93 8.07 -10.93
CA GLN A 236 3.97 7.86 -9.48
C GLN A 236 3.06 8.84 -8.73
N ALA A 237 3.06 10.13 -9.13
CA ALA A 237 2.19 11.14 -8.51
C ALA A 237 0.70 10.81 -8.70
N VAL A 238 0.30 10.37 -9.90
CA VAL A 238 -1.08 9.92 -10.17
C VAL A 238 -1.41 8.66 -9.38
N ALA A 239 -0.54 7.65 -9.37
CA ALA A 239 -0.76 6.42 -8.63
C ALA A 239 -0.87 6.68 -7.12
N ALA A 240 0.05 7.46 -6.55
CA ALA A 240 0.03 7.80 -5.13
C ALA A 240 -1.20 8.63 -4.73
N ARG A 241 -1.63 9.59 -5.57
CA ARG A 241 -2.84 10.38 -5.34
C ARG A 241 -4.10 9.51 -5.37
N THR A 242 -4.16 8.62 -6.34
CA THR A 242 -5.30 7.70 -6.48
C THR A 242 -5.39 6.77 -5.30
N TYR A 243 -4.27 6.16 -4.88
CA TYR A 243 -4.21 5.29 -3.72
C TYR A 243 -4.60 6.03 -2.42
N ALA A 244 -4.07 7.24 -2.21
CA ALA A 244 -4.43 8.05 -1.05
C ALA A 244 -5.92 8.46 -1.05
N SER A 245 -6.51 8.72 -2.24
CA SER A 245 -7.95 8.96 -2.38
C SER A 245 -8.76 7.71 -2.07
N TYR A 246 -8.29 6.53 -2.49
CA TYR A 246 -8.91 5.25 -2.15
C TYR A 246 -8.88 5.00 -0.62
N GLU A 247 -7.73 5.19 0.05
CA GLU A 247 -7.61 5.04 1.50
C GLU A 247 -8.51 6.03 2.26
N ARG A 248 -8.68 7.25 1.76
CA ARG A 248 -9.62 8.23 2.33
C ARG A 248 -11.08 7.74 2.29
N ASP A 249 -11.46 7.06 1.22
CA ASP A 249 -12.79 6.46 1.09
C ASP A 249 -12.93 5.14 1.89
N HIS A 250 -11.79 4.56 2.30
CA HIS A 250 -11.66 3.32 3.09
C HIS A 250 -10.70 3.54 4.27
N PRO A 251 -11.03 4.41 5.22
CA PRO A 251 -10.08 4.86 6.24
C PRO A 251 -9.59 3.72 7.12
N ARG A 252 -8.29 3.73 7.45
CA ARG A 252 -7.65 2.74 8.31
C ARG A 252 -8.15 2.78 9.75
N ALA A 253 -8.57 3.96 10.23
CA ALA A 253 -9.15 4.15 11.55
C ALA A 253 -10.13 5.33 11.55
N ALA A 254 -10.91 5.48 12.62
CA ALA A 254 -11.89 6.55 12.72
C ALA A 254 -11.27 7.96 12.81
N HIS A 255 -10.01 8.07 13.23
CA HIS A 255 -9.32 9.34 13.48
C HIS A 255 -8.21 9.67 12.46
N TYR A 256 -7.88 8.73 11.55
CA TYR A 256 -7.01 8.96 10.39
C TYR A 256 -7.41 8.07 9.20
N GLU A 257 -7.02 8.47 8.01
CA GLU A 257 -7.37 7.78 6.77
C GLU A 257 -6.22 6.89 6.27
N ILE A 258 -4.98 7.34 6.39
CA ILE A 258 -3.78 6.67 5.86
C ILE A 258 -2.63 6.74 6.86
N CYS A 259 -1.69 5.78 6.80
CA CYS A 259 -0.47 5.77 7.61
C CYS A 259 0.76 6.25 6.82
N ASP A 260 1.82 6.65 7.53
CA ASP A 260 3.06 7.22 6.98
C ASP A 260 4.17 6.19 6.71
N THR A 261 3.86 4.90 6.72
CA THR A 261 4.81 3.78 6.58
C THR A 261 4.60 2.99 5.30
N THR A 262 5.47 2.01 5.02
CA THR A 262 5.36 1.07 3.89
C THR A 262 4.09 0.21 3.90
N SER A 263 3.34 0.19 5.01
CA SER A 263 2.02 -0.46 5.08
C SER A 263 0.93 0.34 4.35
N CYS A 264 1.19 1.62 4.05
CA CYS A 264 0.37 2.51 3.26
C CYS A 264 1.23 3.20 2.19
N GLN A 265 1.75 4.38 2.48
CA GLN A 265 2.71 5.14 1.66
C GLN A 265 3.72 5.83 2.58
N VAL A 266 5.01 5.74 2.26
CA VAL A 266 6.03 6.41 3.06
C VAL A 266 5.84 7.92 2.95
N TYR A 267 5.63 8.60 4.09
CA TYR A 267 5.39 10.03 4.15
C TYR A 267 6.39 10.73 5.08
N GLY A 268 7.15 11.65 4.55
CA GLY A 268 8.20 12.38 5.29
C GLY A 268 7.87 13.86 5.60
N GLY A 269 6.64 14.30 5.35
CA GLY A 269 6.25 15.69 5.53
C GLY A 269 6.96 16.64 4.58
N ALA A 270 7.04 17.92 4.95
CA ALA A 270 7.72 18.95 4.18
C ALA A 270 9.25 18.74 4.10
N SER A 271 9.82 18.04 5.07
CA SER A 271 11.25 17.69 5.09
C SER A 271 11.70 16.79 3.94
N ALA A 272 10.75 16.11 3.27
CA ALA A 272 11.02 15.22 2.14
C ALA A 272 10.76 15.87 0.77
N GLU A 273 10.20 17.07 0.70
CA GLU A 273 9.84 17.73 -0.56
C GLU A 273 11.06 17.91 -1.49
N HIS A 274 10.84 17.70 -2.80
CA HIS A 274 11.87 17.87 -3.81
C HIS A 274 11.30 18.60 -5.04
N PRO A 275 11.96 19.64 -5.59
CA PRO A 275 11.42 20.48 -6.65
C PRO A 275 11.01 19.70 -7.93
N ALA A 276 11.76 18.66 -8.31
CA ALA A 276 11.43 17.88 -9.51
C ALA A 276 10.14 17.05 -9.35
N SER A 277 9.95 16.41 -8.17
CA SER A 277 8.67 15.72 -7.89
C SER A 277 7.53 16.70 -7.70
N ASP A 278 7.77 17.89 -7.11
CA ASP A 278 6.76 18.94 -6.99
C ASP A 278 6.25 19.43 -8.34
N ALA A 279 7.15 19.56 -9.33
CA ALA A 279 6.79 19.89 -10.71
C ALA A 279 5.89 18.79 -11.34
N ALA A 280 6.21 17.52 -11.13
CA ALA A 280 5.40 16.39 -11.61
C ALA A 280 4.02 16.33 -10.95
N ILE A 281 3.94 16.54 -9.61
CA ILE A 281 2.69 16.61 -8.86
C ILE A 281 1.82 17.76 -9.37
N THR A 282 2.40 18.93 -9.60
CA THR A 282 1.70 20.10 -10.12
C THR A 282 1.19 19.87 -11.54
N ALA A 283 2.00 19.26 -12.42
CA ALA A 283 1.62 18.94 -13.79
C ALA A 283 0.50 17.88 -13.89
N THR A 284 0.26 17.13 -12.84
CA THR A 284 -0.79 16.11 -12.73
C THR A 284 -1.80 16.45 -11.63
N ALA A 285 -1.91 17.74 -11.23
CA ALA A 285 -2.77 18.16 -10.12
C ALA A 285 -4.19 17.60 -10.27
N HIS A 286 -4.73 17.08 -9.18
CA HIS A 286 -6.05 16.47 -9.04
C HIS A 286 -6.32 15.21 -9.89
N GLN A 287 -5.47 14.82 -10.85
CA GLN A 287 -5.69 13.66 -11.71
C GLN A 287 -5.57 12.36 -10.93
N VAL A 288 -6.59 11.51 -11.04
CA VAL A 288 -6.67 10.16 -10.42
C VAL A 288 -7.19 9.14 -11.44
N LEU A 289 -7.00 7.88 -11.13
CA LEU A 289 -7.58 6.75 -11.85
C LEU A 289 -8.82 6.25 -11.11
N LEU A 290 -9.92 6.05 -11.85
CA LEU A 290 -11.19 5.58 -11.31
C LEU A 290 -11.48 4.15 -11.80
N ALA A 291 -12.02 3.34 -10.92
CA ALA A 291 -12.68 2.07 -11.21
C ALA A 291 -14.13 2.18 -10.72
N ASP A 292 -15.09 1.88 -11.57
CA ASP A 292 -16.51 1.97 -11.27
C ASP A 292 -16.93 3.34 -10.69
N GLY A 293 -16.27 4.43 -11.15
CA GLY A 293 -16.54 5.80 -10.73
C GLY A 293 -15.93 6.24 -9.41
N ALA A 294 -15.21 5.35 -8.69
CA ALA A 294 -14.51 5.64 -7.44
C ALA A 294 -12.98 5.55 -7.62
N PRO A 295 -12.17 6.19 -6.75
CA PRO A 295 -10.72 6.06 -6.79
C PRO A 295 -10.27 4.60 -6.74
N ALA A 296 -9.39 4.21 -7.67
CA ALA A 296 -8.87 2.85 -7.76
C ALA A 296 -7.81 2.58 -6.66
N CYS A 297 -7.73 1.35 -6.17
CA CYS A 297 -6.63 0.90 -5.30
C CYS A 297 -5.36 0.70 -6.14
N THR A 298 -4.69 1.78 -6.49
CA THR A 298 -3.51 1.78 -7.36
C THR A 298 -2.24 1.37 -6.62
N MET A 299 -2.13 0.08 -6.31
CA MET A 299 -0.94 -0.50 -5.67
C MET A 299 0.29 -0.35 -6.57
N PHE A 300 1.46 -0.18 -5.97
CA PHE A 300 2.74 -0.15 -6.67
C PHE A 300 3.84 -0.80 -5.83
N ALA A 301 4.90 -1.24 -6.49
CA ALA A 301 6.07 -1.82 -5.85
C ALA A 301 7.34 -1.43 -6.62
N SER A 302 8.50 -1.63 -6.01
CA SER A 302 9.79 -1.22 -6.60
C SER A 302 10.03 -1.82 -7.99
N SER A 303 9.95 -3.17 -8.14
CA SER A 303 10.20 -3.85 -9.40
C SER A 303 9.29 -5.07 -9.55
N SER A 304 8.69 -5.23 -10.74
CA SER A 304 7.90 -6.40 -11.09
C SER A 304 8.79 -7.64 -11.32
N GLY A 305 10.05 -7.43 -11.72
CA GLY A 305 10.96 -8.48 -12.15
C GLY A 305 10.65 -9.01 -13.55
N GLY A 306 9.92 -8.25 -14.37
CA GLY A 306 9.50 -8.63 -15.72
C GLY A 306 8.07 -9.18 -15.81
N TRP A 307 7.35 -9.34 -14.66
CA TRP A 307 5.95 -9.78 -14.65
C TRP A 307 5.20 -9.23 -13.44
N THR A 308 4.06 -8.54 -13.68
CA THR A 308 3.19 -8.08 -12.60
C THR A 308 2.40 -9.24 -12.00
N SER A 309 1.90 -9.09 -10.80
CA SER A 309 1.06 -10.07 -10.09
C SER A 309 -0.38 -9.59 -10.00
N ALA A 310 -1.34 -10.47 -10.20
CA ALA A 310 -2.75 -10.15 -10.02
C ALA A 310 -3.08 -9.93 -8.54
N ALA A 311 -4.04 -9.03 -8.28
CA ALA A 311 -4.66 -8.87 -6.97
C ALA A 311 -6.18 -8.92 -7.10
N SER A 312 -6.92 -8.62 -6.03
CA SER A 312 -8.37 -8.75 -6.00
C SER A 312 -9.11 -7.80 -6.95
N ALA A 313 -8.53 -6.63 -7.24
CA ALA A 313 -9.15 -5.67 -8.14
C ALA A 313 -8.92 -6.06 -9.62
N PRO A 314 -9.93 -5.94 -10.51
CA PRO A 314 -9.86 -6.44 -11.88
C PRO A 314 -8.83 -5.70 -12.76
N TYR A 315 -8.40 -4.51 -12.36
CA TYR A 315 -7.35 -3.73 -13.03
C TYR A 315 -5.94 -4.01 -12.49
N LEU A 316 -5.79 -4.83 -11.44
CA LEU A 316 -4.52 -5.33 -10.93
C LEU A 316 -4.26 -6.72 -11.54
N VAL A 317 -3.83 -6.72 -12.79
CA VAL A 317 -3.68 -7.95 -13.60
C VAL A 317 -2.26 -8.50 -13.56
N ALA A 318 -2.13 -9.82 -13.66
CA ALA A 318 -0.85 -10.46 -13.96
C ALA A 318 -0.57 -10.34 -15.46
N LYS A 319 0.58 -9.77 -15.82
CA LYS A 319 0.99 -9.62 -17.22
C LYS A 319 2.49 -9.39 -17.32
N GLU A 320 3.04 -9.67 -18.49
CA GLU A 320 4.43 -9.35 -18.82
C GLU A 320 4.70 -7.85 -18.71
N ASP A 321 5.85 -7.49 -18.15
CA ASP A 321 6.33 -6.12 -17.99
C ASP A 321 7.69 -5.95 -18.69
N PRO A 322 7.68 -5.67 -20.01
CA PRO A 322 8.90 -5.55 -20.79
C PRO A 322 9.72 -4.31 -20.47
N TYR A 323 9.19 -3.41 -19.64
CA TYR A 323 9.86 -2.17 -19.25
C TYR A 323 10.68 -2.30 -17.98
N ASP A 324 10.50 -3.38 -17.20
CA ASP A 324 11.17 -3.55 -15.91
C ASP A 324 12.66 -3.95 -16.09
N ASP A 325 13.00 -4.67 -17.17
CA ASP A 325 14.37 -5.11 -17.48
C ASP A 325 15.13 -4.04 -18.27
N TRP A 326 15.81 -3.16 -17.55
CA TRP A 326 16.73 -2.19 -18.14
C TRP A 326 17.99 -2.04 -17.25
N ALA A 327 19.11 -1.64 -17.84
CA ALA A 327 20.43 -1.63 -17.20
C ALA A 327 20.53 -0.85 -15.87
N GLY A 328 19.58 0.06 -15.60
CA GLY A 328 19.52 0.82 -14.35
C GLY A 328 18.62 0.21 -13.27
N ASN A 329 18.03 -0.97 -13.51
CA ASN A 329 17.24 -1.68 -12.50
C ASN A 329 18.09 -2.73 -11.75
N PRO A 330 18.66 -2.40 -10.58
CA PRO A 330 19.54 -3.34 -9.85
C PRO A 330 18.77 -4.40 -9.05
N VAL A 331 17.43 -4.39 -9.18
CA VAL A 331 16.55 -5.28 -8.42
C VAL A 331 15.64 -6.12 -9.33
N HIS A 332 15.87 -6.03 -10.66
CA HIS A 332 15.22 -6.93 -11.62
C HIS A 332 15.56 -8.37 -11.28
N ASP A 333 16.86 -8.65 -11.15
CA ASP A 333 17.39 -9.93 -10.70
C ASP A 333 18.09 -9.81 -9.35
N TRP A 334 18.00 -10.87 -8.54
CA TRP A 334 18.69 -10.91 -7.26
C TRP A 334 19.05 -12.34 -6.86
N SER A 335 20.04 -12.47 -5.98
CA SER A 335 20.45 -13.74 -5.41
C SER A 335 20.89 -13.58 -3.96
N TYR A 336 20.47 -14.52 -3.11
CA TYR A 336 20.92 -14.65 -1.73
C TYR A 336 21.46 -16.06 -1.51
N THR A 337 22.42 -16.20 -0.61
CA THR A 337 22.95 -17.50 -0.20
C THR A 337 22.80 -17.64 1.31
N PHE A 338 22.17 -18.73 1.72
CA PHE A 338 22.00 -19.13 3.12
C PHE A 338 22.69 -20.46 3.34
N THR A 339 23.15 -20.72 4.57
CA THR A 339 23.43 -22.08 5.00
C THR A 339 22.11 -22.78 5.35
N ASP A 340 22.05 -24.12 5.28
CA ASP A 340 20.95 -24.92 5.81
C ASP A 340 20.65 -24.54 7.26
N ASN A 341 21.67 -24.48 8.12
CA ASN A 341 21.58 -24.07 9.52
C ASN A 341 20.91 -22.69 9.71
N ALA A 342 21.13 -21.73 8.81
CA ALA A 342 20.49 -20.41 8.90
C ALA A 342 18.97 -20.47 8.60
N ILE A 343 18.54 -21.39 7.75
CA ILE A 343 17.12 -21.65 7.48
C ILE A 343 16.51 -22.43 8.66
N GLU A 344 17.18 -23.47 9.16
CA GLU A 344 16.76 -24.28 10.29
C GLU A 344 16.54 -23.45 11.56
N ALA A 345 17.44 -22.50 11.81
CA ALA A 345 17.30 -21.55 12.93
C ALA A 345 15.98 -20.72 12.87
N LYS A 346 15.42 -20.52 11.67
CA LYS A 346 14.12 -19.85 11.49
C LYS A 346 12.95 -20.83 11.64
N TYR A 347 13.17 -22.13 11.49
CA TYR A 347 12.17 -23.18 11.53
C TYR A 347 12.61 -24.35 12.43
N PRO A 348 12.94 -24.13 13.71
CA PRO A 348 13.59 -25.13 14.57
C PRO A 348 12.81 -26.44 14.76
N ALA A 349 11.49 -26.38 14.55
CA ALA A 349 10.64 -27.57 14.68
C ALA A 349 10.88 -28.63 13.61
N ILE A 350 11.51 -28.27 12.46
CA ILE A 350 11.75 -29.25 11.39
C ILE A 350 12.98 -30.13 11.68
N GLY A 351 13.91 -29.71 12.55
CA GLY A 351 15.22 -30.34 12.71
C GLY A 351 16.12 -29.99 11.53
N ASP A 352 17.00 -30.92 11.12
CA ASP A 352 17.94 -30.72 10.00
C ASP A 352 17.16 -30.68 8.68
N LEU A 353 17.34 -29.65 7.87
CA LEU A 353 16.64 -29.45 6.61
C LEU A 353 17.13 -30.47 5.56
N GLN A 354 16.23 -31.31 5.08
CA GLN A 354 16.54 -32.39 4.13
C GLN A 354 16.04 -32.10 2.71
N ARG A 355 14.94 -31.33 2.56
CA ARG A 355 14.36 -31.03 1.27
C ARG A 355 13.51 -29.76 1.30
N ILE A 356 13.60 -29.00 0.22
CA ILE A 356 12.72 -27.88 -0.10
C ILE A 356 11.80 -28.29 -1.25
N VAL A 357 10.51 -28.08 -1.14
CA VAL A 357 9.50 -28.42 -2.16
C VAL A 357 8.65 -27.20 -2.43
N VAL A 358 8.66 -26.66 -3.64
CA VAL A 358 7.68 -25.68 -4.08
C VAL A 358 6.39 -26.40 -4.44
N VAL A 359 5.34 -26.13 -3.69
CA VAL A 359 4.04 -26.80 -3.82
C VAL A 359 3.17 -26.12 -4.86
N ALA A 360 3.20 -24.79 -4.92
CA ALA A 360 2.39 -24.03 -5.87
C ALA A 360 3.06 -22.68 -6.23
N ARG A 361 2.79 -22.25 -7.46
CA ARG A 361 3.19 -20.98 -8.05
C ARG A 361 1.99 -20.31 -8.72
N ASP A 362 2.11 -19.02 -9.06
CA ASP A 362 1.04 -18.28 -9.72
C ASP A 362 0.94 -18.50 -11.25
N GLY A 363 1.89 -19.21 -11.84
CA GLY A 363 1.87 -19.60 -13.26
C GLY A 363 2.46 -18.58 -14.24
N ASN A 364 3.09 -17.47 -13.77
CA ASN A 364 3.50 -16.35 -14.60
C ASN A 364 5.03 -16.19 -14.68
N GLY A 365 5.58 -16.12 -15.89
CA GLY A 365 7.02 -15.88 -16.12
C GLY A 365 7.91 -17.07 -15.77
N ASP A 366 9.19 -16.80 -15.52
CA ASP A 366 10.22 -17.80 -15.27
C ASP A 366 9.90 -18.73 -14.10
N TRP A 367 10.31 -19.96 -14.19
CA TRP A 367 10.09 -21.03 -13.19
C TRP A 367 8.62 -21.29 -12.85
N GLY A 368 7.68 -20.81 -13.67
CA GLY A 368 6.24 -20.86 -13.38
C GLY A 368 5.77 -19.82 -12.37
N GLY A 369 6.54 -18.74 -12.17
CA GLY A 369 6.13 -17.54 -11.46
C GLY A 369 6.42 -17.51 -9.97
N ARG A 370 5.67 -16.65 -9.29
CA ARG A 370 5.81 -16.40 -7.84
C ARG A 370 5.39 -17.60 -7.03
N VAL A 371 6.18 -17.94 -6.01
CA VAL A 371 5.86 -19.01 -5.06
C VAL A 371 4.68 -18.57 -4.19
N THR A 372 3.60 -19.33 -4.26
CA THR A 372 2.41 -19.14 -3.41
C THR A 372 2.43 -20.06 -2.20
N SER A 373 3.00 -21.28 -2.35
CA SER A 373 3.14 -22.24 -1.27
C SER A 373 4.39 -23.09 -1.45
N LEU A 374 5.13 -23.32 -0.37
CA LEU A 374 6.27 -24.22 -0.33
C LEU A 374 6.32 -24.99 0.99
N ARG A 375 7.03 -26.13 0.97
CA ARG A 375 7.19 -27.01 2.12
C ARG A 375 8.69 -27.22 2.40
N LEU A 376 9.07 -27.01 3.65
CA LEU A 376 10.37 -27.35 4.20
C LEU A 376 10.25 -28.69 4.92
N VAL A 377 11.00 -29.69 4.47
CA VAL A 377 10.99 -31.04 5.03
C VAL A 377 12.31 -31.24 5.75
N GLY A 378 12.25 -31.53 7.03
CA GLY A 378 13.41 -31.79 7.86
C GLY A 378 13.42 -33.19 8.50
N SER A 379 14.46 -33.46 9.32
CA SER A 379 14.67 -34.74 9.98
C SER A 379 13.60 -35.09 11.03
N LYS A 380 12.96 -34.08 11.63
CA LYS A 380 11.96 -34.27 12.70
C LYS A 380 10.52 -34.06 12.22
N SER A 381 10.31 -33.09 11.34
CA SER A 381 8.98 -32.77 10.84
C SER A 381 9.03 -32.00 9.52
N GLN A 382 7.89 -31.54 9.05
CA GLN A 382 7.79 -30.67 7.89
C GLN A 382 6.88 -29.49 8.20
N VAL A 383 7.12 -28.34 7.53
CA VAL A 383 6.26 -27.15 7.62
C VAL A 383 5.92 -26.67 6.22
N THR A 384 4.66 -26.31 6.00
CA THR A 384 4.22 -25.63 4.77
C THR A 384 4.00 -24.16 5.09
N VAL A 385 4.61 -23.29 4.29
CA VAL A 385 4.52 -21.83 4.44
C VAL A 385 4.16 -21.18 3.10
N SER A 386 3.64 -19.96 3.14
CA SER A 386 3.47 -19.16 1.93
C SER A 386 4.80 -18.58 1.44
N GLY A 387 4.85 -18.21 0.15
CA GLY A 387 5.99 -17.47 -0.40
C GLY A 387 6.26 -16.17 0.36
N ASP A 388 5.21 -15.45 0.78
CA ASP A 388 5.33 -14.22 1.58
C ASP A 388 5.89 -14.48 2.97
N THR A 389 5.49 -15.57 3.62
CA THR A 389 6.07 -15.97 4.91
C THR A 389 7.56 -16.25 4.78
N LEU A 390 7.98 -17.03 3.77
CA LEU A 390 9.40 -17.28 3.56
C LEU A 390 10.16 -16.00 3.21
N ARG A 391 9.60 -15.19 2.30
CA ARG A 391 10.16 -13.88 1.93
C ARG A 391 10.43 -13.02 3.16
N SER A 392 9.45 -12.86 4.02
CA SER A 392 9.58 -12.04 5.25
C SER A 392 10.58 -12.64 6.24
N THR A 393 10.55 -13.96 6.43
CA THR A 393 11.42 -14.66 7.38
C THR A 393 12.90 -14.59 6.99
N LEU A 394 13.20 -14.70 5.69
CA LEU A 394 14.57 -14.70 5.16
C LEU A 394 14.99 -13.31 4.61
N GLY A 395 14.13 -12.29 4.61
CA GLY A 395 14.44 -10.98 4.07
C GLY A 395 14.63 -10.95 2.56
N LEU A 396 13.90 -11.80 1.81
CA LEU A 396 13.98 -11.85 0.35
C LEU A 396 13.23 -10.64 -0.27
N ARG A 397 13.63 -10.27 -1.48
CA ARG A 397 13.07 -9.10 -2.18
C ARG A 397 11.64 -9.31 -2.66
N SER A 398 11.31 -10.51 -3.17
CA SER A 398 9.99 -10.84 -3.71
C SER A 398 9.63 -12.30 -3.41
N THR A 399 8.43 -12.71 -3.82
CA THR A 399 8.01 -14.11 -3.81
C THR A 399 8.32 -14.86 -5.11
N TRP A 400 8.90 -14.18 -6.09
CA TRP A 400 9.30 -14.79 -7.36
C TRP A 400 10.75 -15.28 -7.27
N PHE A 401 10.90 -16.53 -6.89
CA PHE A 401 12.22 -17.12 -6.67
C PHE A 401 12.26 -18.63 -6.96
N THR A 402 13.48 -19.12 -7.13
CA THR A 402 13.83 -20.54 -7.22
C THR A 402 15.05 -20.85 -6.35
N PHE A 403 15.39 -22.12 -6.21
CA PHE A 403 16.49 -22.57 -5.39
C PHE A 403 17.57 -23.26 -6.24
N ALA A 404 18.80 -23.20 -5.76
CA ALA A 404 19.89 -24.07 -6.17
C ALA A 404 20.66 -24.48 -4.91
N VAL A 405 20.84 -25.78 -4.70
CA VAL A 405 21.51 -26.32 -3.52
C VAL A 405 22.87 -26.84 -3.93
N LYS A 406 23.89 -26.48 -3.16
CA LYS A 406 25.29 -26.95 -3.34
C LYS A 406 25.74 -27.54 -2.01
N ALA A 407 26.45 -28.68 -2.06
CA ALA A 407 27.21 -29.14 -0.90
C ALA A 407 28.28 -28.09 -0.54
N ALA A 408 28.62 -27.98 0.73
CA ALA A 408 29.62 -27.04 1.23
C ALA A 408 31.04 -27.37 0.71
#